data_9cd1fe1a914846ccb7c4983d2c3411c5
#
_entry.id   9cd1fe1a914846ccb7c4983d2c3411c5
#
_cell.length_a   1.000
_cell.length_b   1.000
_cell.length_c   1.000
_cell.angle_alpha   90.00
_cell.angle_beta   90.00
_cell.angle_gamma   90.00
#
_symmetry.space_group_name_H-M   'P 1'
#
loop_
_entity.id
_entity.type
_entity.pdbx_description
1 polymer ?
#
loop_
_entity_poly.entity_id
_entity_poly.type
_entity_poly.pdbx_seq_one_letter_code
_entity_poly.pdbx_strand_id
1 'polypeptide(L)'
;MSTTTMPKLEGNLEQLINQHLDKVLPKKLEEIEANKTPSMAIIATKGTLDWAYPPFILASTGSALGWDVSIFFTFYGLLLLKKDIDAEVSPLGNPAMPMKMPFGPKWFQSFVWPMPNLLMAGVPGFEKMATVLMKKTFKNKGVATVGELRDLCLEAGVKM
;
A
#
# COMPACT_ATOMS: atom_id res chain seq x y z
N MET A 1 -64.97 25.57 -18.61
CA MET A 1 -64.31 24.45 -19.35
C MET A 1 -63.09 24.03 -18.56
N SER A 2 -63.04 22.77 -18.23
CA SER A 2 -62.23 22.19 -17.18
C SER A 2 -60.75 22.07 -17.47
N THR A 3 -59.90 22.63 -16.61
CA THR A 3 -58.43 22.49 -16.58
C THR A 3 -57.95 21.69 -15.34
N THR A 4 -58.68 20.60 -15.00
CA THR A 4 -58.40 19.89 -13.72
C THR A 4 -57.82 18.49 -13.90
N THR A 5 -57.33 18.11 -15.09
CA THR A 5 -56.92 16.72 -15.33
C THR A 5 -55.41 16.50 -15.43
N MET A 6 -54.58 17.55 -15.57
CA MET A 6 -53.13 17.42 -15.74
C MET A 6 -52.34 17.04 -14.46
N PRO A 7 -52.54 17.64 -13.27
CA PRO A 7 -51.71 17.36 -12.10
C PRO A 7 -51.85 15.93 -11.56
N LYS A 8 -52.98 15.27 -11.79
CA LYS A 8 -53.26 13.91 -11.30
C LYS A 8 -52.58 12.84 -12.17
N LEU A 9 -52.36 13.15 -13.44
CA LEU A 9 -51.61 12.26 -14.38
C LEU A 9 -50.10 12.33 -14.10
N GLU A 10 -49.56 13.52 -13.86
CA GLU A 10 -48.16 13.74 -13.55
C GLU A 10 -47.75 13.04 -12.22
N GLY A 11 -48.53 13.19 -11.16
CA GLY A 11 -48.28 12.50 -9.89
C GLY A 11 -48.37 10.98 -9.99
N ASN A 12 -49.21 10.44 -10.86
CA ASN A 12 -49.32 9.00 -11.08
C ASN A 12 -48.12 8.48 -11.90
N LEU A 13 -47.65 9.27 -12.83
CA LEU A 13 -46.46 8.97 -13.64
C LEU A 13 -45.18 8.98 -12.80
N GLU A 14 -44.98 9.98 -11.95
CA GLU A 14 -43.89 10.05 -11.01
C GLU A 14 -43.86 8.85 -10.03
N GLN A 15 -44.99 8.46 -9.52
CA GLN A 15 -45.11 7.28 -8.64
C GLN A 15 -44.73 6.00 -9.39
N LEU A 16 -45.15 5.81 -10.62
CA LEU A 16 -44.78 4.64 -11.45
C LEU A 16 -43.28 4.64 -11.79
N ILE A 17 -42.71 5.80 -12.11
CA ILE A 17 -41.28 5.93 -12.39
C ILE A 17 -40.48 5.58 -11.13
N ASN A 18 -40.85 6.13 -9.97
CA ASN A 18 -40.15 5.87 -8.72
C ASN A 18 -40.25 4.38 -8.31
N GLN A 19 -41.43 3.78 -8.43
CA GLN A 19 -41.59 2.34 -8.19
C GLN A 19 -40.77 1.46 -9.14
N HIS A 20 -40.59 1.89 -10.37
CA HIS A 20 -39.76 1.19 -11.34
C HIS A 20 -38.27 1.36 -11.03
N LEU A 21 -37.85 2.58 -10.67
CA LEU A 21 -36.51 2.89 -10.25
C LEU A 21 -36.10 2.10 -8.99
N ASP A 22 -36.97 2.06 -7.98
CA ASP A 22 -36.73 1.32 -6.73
C ASP A 22 -36.54 -0.20 -6.98
N LYS A 23 -37.12 -0.75 -8.02
CA LYS A 23 -36.96 -2.16 -8.41
C LYS A 23 -35.74 -2.42 -9.29
N VAL A 24 -35.40 -1.50 -10.17
CA VAL A 24 -34.35 -1.69 -11.18
C VAL A 24 -32.99 -1.22 -10.68
N LEU A 25 -32.97 -0.14 -9.90
CA LEU A 25 -31.73 0.48 -9.43
C LEU A 25 -30.87 -0.45 -8.55
N PRO A 26 -31.43 -1.17 -7.55
CA PRO A 26 -30.66 -2.11 -6.75
C PRO A 26 -29.97 -3.20 -7.59
N LYS A 27 -30.75 -3.79 -8.53
CA LYS A 27 -30.21 -4.83 -9.43
C LYS A 27 -29.09 -4.32 -10.32
N LYS A 28 -29.25 -3.11 -10.86
CA LYS A 28 -28.24 -2.45 -11.67
C LYS A 28 -26.99 -2.11 -10.87
N LEU A 29 -27.14 -1.69 -9.63
CA LEU A 29 -26.00 -1.43 -8.72
C LEU A 29 -25.27 -2.73 -8.40
N GLU A 30 -25.97 -3.80 -8.09
CA GLU A 30 -25.38 -5.13 -7.87
C GLU A 30 -24.60 -5.63 -9.10
N GLU A 31 -25.17 -5.48 -10.30
CA GLU A 31 -24.49 -5.81 -11.56
C GLU A 31 -23.22 -4.98 -11.79
N ILE A 32 -23.26 -3.69 -11.49
CA ILE A 32 -22.11 -2.77 -11.61
C ILE A 32 -21.04 -3.15 -10.59
N GLU A 33 -21.42 -3.41 -9.34
CA GLU A 33 -20.48 -3.81 -8.29
C GLU A 33 -19.84 -5.18 -8.58
N ALA A 34 -20.61 -6.14 -9.06
CA ALA A 34 -20.11 -7.47 -9.42
C ALA A 34 -19.12 -7.44 -10.58
N ASN A 35 -19.26 -6.49 -11.51
CA ASN A 35 -18.39 -6.35 -12.67
C ASN A 35 -17.24 -5.33 -12.45
N LYS A 36 -17.20 -4.67 -11.28
CA LYS A 36 -16.19 -3.67 -10.99
C LYS A 36 -14.87 -4.35 -10.59
N THR A 37 -13.82 -4.10 -11.34
CA THR A 37 -12.47 -4.49 -10.95
C THR A 37 -12.09 -3.74 -9.66
N PRO A 38 -11.73 -4.43 -8.58
CA PRO A 38 -11.27 -3.78 -7.36
C PRO A 38 -10.07 -2.89 -7.64
N SER A 39 -9.97 -1.76 -6.97
CA SER A 39 -8.86 -0.85 -7.16
C SER A 39 -8.19 -0.50 -5.82
N MET A 40 -6.88 -0.27 -5.87
CA MET A 40 -6.08 0.13 -4.72
C MET A 40 -5.23 1.33 -5.07
N ALA A 41 -5.29 2.37 -4.24
CA ALA A 41 -4.40 3.52 -4.30
C ALA A 41 -3.50 3.55 -3.07
N ILE A 42 -2.19 3.62 -3.27
CA ILE A 42 -1.18 3.62 -2.22
C ILE A 42 -0.45 4.96 -2.26
N ILE A 43 -0.22 5.57 -1.10
CA ILE A 43 0.57 6.80 -0.98
C ILE A 43 1.90 6.46 -0.31
N ALA A 44 3.00 6.58 -1.04
CA ALA A 44 4.36 6.35 -0.57
C ALA A 44 5.04 7.68 -0.24
N THR A 45 5.23 7.98 1.04
CA THR A 45 5.79 9.27 1.52
C THR A 45 7.23 9.18 1.99
N LYS A 46 7.75 7.99 2.24
CA LYS A 46 9.07 7.74 2.83
C LYS A 46 9.92 6.88 1.92
N GLY A 47 11.21 7.21 1.82
CA GLY A 47 12.18 6.49 0.98
C GLY A 47 13.22 5.69 1.77
N THR A 48 13.05 5.52 3.08
CA THR A 48 13.94 4.71 3.92
C THR A 48 13.67 3.22 3.74
N LEU A 49 14.67 2.37 3.98
CA LEU A 49 14.61 0.94 3.70
C LEU A 49 13.46 0.22 4.40
N ASP A 50 13.17 0.61 5.63
CA ASP A 50 12.09 0.07 6.47
C ASP A 50 10.68 0.44 5.95
N TRP A 51 10.56 1.55 5.22
CA TRP A 51 9.30 2.02 4.64
C TRP A 51 9.18 1.80 3.13
N ALA A 52 10.26 1.41 2.46
CA ALA A 52 10.27 1.19 1.03
C ALA A 52 9.52 -0.09 0.60
N TYR A 53 9.56 -1.13 1.42
CA TYR A 53 8.96 -2.42 1.12
C TYR A 53 7.43 -2.44 1.10
N PRO A 54 6.71 -1.87 2.09
CA PRO A 54 5.26 -1.99 2.18
C PRO A 54 4.50 -1.57 0.93
N PRO A 55 4.77 -0.41 0.30
CA PRO A 55 4.02 0.02 -0.88
C PRO A 55 4.19 -0.95 -2.07
N PHE A 56 5.39 -1.47 -2.30
CA PHE A 56 5.63 -2.39 -3.41
C PHE A 56 5.08 -3.79 -3.15
N ILE A 57 5.17 -4.28 -1.90
CA ILE A 57 4.58 -5.57 -1.52
C ILE A 57 3.06 -5.54 -1.67
N LEU A 58 2.41 -4.47 -1.18
CA LEU A 58 0.96 -4.31 -1.31
C LEU A 58 0.55 -4.18 -2.78
N ALA A 59 1.30 -3.39 -3.56
CA ALA A 59 1.00 -3.18 -4.96
C ALA A 59 1.16 -4.45 -5.80
N SER A 60 2.26 -5.18 -5.64
CA SER A 60 2.48 -6.44 -6.34
C SER A 60 1.44 -7.48 -5.97
N THR A 61 1.06 -7.56 -4.69
CA THR A 61 0.02 -8.47 -4.23
C THR A 61 -1.35 -8.11 -4.80
N GLY A 62 -1.73 -6.82 -4.75
CA GLY A 62 -3.00 -6.35 -5.31
C GLY A 62 -3.08 -6.60 -6.81
N SER A 63 -2.00 -6.32 -7.56
CA SER A 63 -1.94 -6.61 -8.99
C SER A 63 -2.03 -8.10 -9.29
N ALA A 64 -1.37 -8.96 -8.51
CA ALA A 64 -1.48 -10.41 -8.63
C ALA A 64 -2.90 -10.94 -8.38
N LEU A 65 -3.70 -10.23 -7.58
CA LEU A 65 -5.12 -10.51 -7.37
C LEU A 65 -6.03 -9.94 -8.48
N GLY A 66 -5.46 -9.32 -9.51
CA GLY A 66 -6.21 -8.71 -10.62
C GLY A 66 -6.81 -7.35 -10.31
N TRP A 67 -6.32 -6.63 -9.29
CA TRP A 67 -6.78 -5.31 -8.94
C TRP A 67 -6.11 -4.23 -9.81
N ASP A 68 -6.82 -3.13 -10.04
CA ASP A 68 -6.22 -1.91 -10.63
C ASP A 68 -5.46 -1.15 -9.54
N VAL A 69 -4.12 -1.21 -9.59
CA VAL A 69 -3.28 -0.67 -8.51
C VAL A 69 -2.52 0.55 -8.98
N SER A 70 -2.51 1.59 -8.15
CA SER A 70 -1.71 2.79 -8.35
C SER A 70 -0.93 3.17 -7.11
N ILE A 71 0.33 3.59 -7.28
CA ILE A 71 1.17 4.13 -6.20
C ILE A 71 1.47 5.59 -6.51
N PHE A 72 1.11 6.48 -5.59
CA PHE A 72 1.46 7.88 -5.65
C PHE A 72 2.64 8.16 -4.72
N PHE A 73 3.77 8.57 -5.32
CA PHE A 73 4.98 8.90 -4.57
C PHE A 73 5.02 10.40 -4.26
N THR A 74 5.29 10.74 -3.03
CA THR A 74 5.39 12.12 -2.57
C THR A 74 6.52 12.30 -1.57
N PHE A 75 7.07 13.53 -1.48
CA PHE A 75 8.19 13.86 -0.60
C PHE A 75 9.39 12.91 -0.78
N TYR A 76 9.85 12.31 0.30
CA TYR A 76 10.97 11.37 0.30
C TYR A 76 10.65 10.04 -0.39
N GLY A 77 9.39 9.71 -0.59
CA GLY A 77 8.97 8.55 -1.38
C GLY A 77 9.45 8.60 -2.84
N LEU A 78 9.66 9.79 -3.40
CA LEU A 78 10.24 9.98 -4.74
C LEU A 78 11.62 9.34 -4.92
N LEU A 79 12.35 9.12 -3.82
CA LEU A 79 13.65 8.42 -3.86
C LEU A 79 13.53 6.97 -4.33
N LEU A 80 12.35 6.36 -4.18
CA LEU A 80 12.06 4.98 -4.60
C LEU A 80 11.85 4.84 -6.11
N LEU A 81 11.72 5.96 -6.84
CA LEU A 81 11.62 6.00 -8.30
C LEU A 81 12.98 6.12 -9.00
N LYS A 82 14.07 6.29 -8.24
CA LYS A 82 15.41 6.35 -8.83
C LYS A 82 15.76 5.04 -9.52
N LYS A 83 16.58 5.14 -10.57
CA LYS A 83 17.11 3.97 -11.28
C LYS A 83 17.85 3.03 -10.32
N ASP A 84 18.76 3.60 -9.52
CA ASP A 84 19.49 2.89 -8.49
C ASP A 84 18.95 3.31 -7.12
N ILE A 85 18.27 2.38 -6.45
CA ILE A 85 17.68 2.61 -5.13
C ILE A 85 18.67 2.12 -4.08
N ASP A 86 19.38 3.06 -3.46
CA ASP A 86 20.18 2.80 -2.27
C ASP A 86 19.48 3.35 -1.02
N ALA A 87 18.44 2.64 -0.61
CA ALA A 87 17.70 2.99 0.59
C ALA A 87 18.47 2.57 1.84
N GLU A 88 18.58 3.49 2.80
CA GLU A 88 19.14 3.27 4.13
C GLU A 88 18.02 3.20 5.17
N VAL A 89 18.29 2.55 6.31
CA VAL A 89 17.36 2.52 7.45
C VAL A 89 17.20 3.93 8.01
N SER A 90 16.00 4.26 8.48
CA SER A 90 15.76 5.57 9.09
C SER A 90 16.65 5.81 10.31
N PRO A 91 17.33 6.97 10.42
CA PRO A 91 18.14 7.31 11.58
C PRO A 91 17.33 7.43 12.88
N LEU A 92 16.04 7.72 12.76
CA LEU A 92 15.13 7.78 13.91
C LEU A 92 14.65 6.41 14.38
N GLY A 93 14.97 5.34 13.65
CA GLY A 93 14.51 3.99 13.92
C GLY A 93 12.99 3.81 13.76
N ASN A 94 12.56 2.57 13.89
CA ASN A 94 11.14 2.24 14.03
C ASN A 94 10.93 1.65 15.42
N PRO A 95 10.41 2.42 16.40
CA PRO A 95 10.28 1.97 17.80
C PRO A 95 9.33 0.77 17.96
N ALA A 96 8.51 0.47 16.96
CA ALA A 96 7.59 -0.66 16.99
C ALA A 96 8.21 -1.96 16.46
N MET A 97 9.47 -1.95 15.97
CA MET A 97 10.09 -3.13 15.39
C MET A 97 11.12 -3.73 16.34
N PRO A 98 10.78 -4.79 17.10
CA PRO A 98 11.75 -5.51 17.93
C PRO A 98 12.74 -6.22 17.01
N MET A 99 14.03 -5.96 17.19
CA MET A 99 15.09 -6.59 16.40
C MET A 99 15.68 -7.79 17.14
N LYS A 100 15.82 -8.92 16.43
CA LYS A 100 16.64 -10.05 16.88
C LYS A 100 18.02 -9.93 16.25
N MET A 101 19.06 -10.23 17.02
CA MET A 101 20.42 -10.24 16.50
C MET A 101 20.59 -11.41 15.49
N PRO A 102 21.02 -11.14 14.23
CA PRO A 102 21.17 -12.18 13.22
C PRO A 102 22.47 -12.96 13.34
N PHE A 103 23.27 -12.71 14.37
CA PHE A 103 24.58 -13.32 14.60
C PHE A 103 24.79 -13.63 16.10
N GLY A 104 25.75 -14.51 16.39
CA GLY A 104 26.07 -14.94 17.74
C GLY A 104 25.44 -16.29 18.14
N PRO A 105 25.63 -16.74 19.36
CA PRO A 105 25.09 -18.00 19.86
C PRO A 105 23.56 -17.97 19.91
N LYS A 106 22.91 -19.14 19.85
CA LYS A 106 21.43 -19.27 19.76
C LYS A 106 20.67 -18.55 20.88
N TRP A 107 21.21 -18.52 22.07
CA TRP A 107 20.61 -17.82 23.20
C TRP A 107 20.60 -16.29 22.98
N PHE A 108 21.62 -15.74 22.32
CA PHE A 108 21.72 -14.32 22.01
C PHE A 108 20.77 -13.93 20.86
N GLN A 109 20.59 -14.81 19.87
CA GLN A 109 19.64 -14.62 18.79
C GLN A 109 18.18 -14.70 19.25
N SER A 110 17.91 -15.33 20.40
CA SER A 110 16.56 -15.41 20.99
C SER A 110 16.17 -14.12 21.71
N PHE A 111 17.14 -13.26 22.00
CA PHE A 111 16.91 -12.02 22.73
C PHE A 111 16.31 -10.98 21.81
N VAL A 112 15.11 -10.50 22.15
CA VAL A 112 14.42 -9.42 21.43
C VAL A 112 14.86 -8.09 22.05
N TRP A 113 15.61 -7.30 21.31
CA TRP A 113 16.05 -6.00 21.76
C TRP A 113 15.04 -4.93 21.35
N PRO A 114 14.38 -4.26 22.31
CA PRO A 114 13.76 -2.97 22.01
C PRO A 114 14.90 -1.97 21.79
N MET A 115 15.13 -1.59 20.54
CA MET A 115 16.12 -0.57 20.20
C MET A 115 15.58 0.80 20.59
N PRO A 116 16.04 1.46 21.68
CA PRO A 116 15.66 2.82 21.97
C PRO A 116 16.22 3.75 20.89
N ASN A 117 15.42 4.67 20.39
CA ASN A 117 15.83 5.70 19.42
C ASN A 117 17.08 6.47 19.86
N LEU A 118 17.28 6.59 21.15
CA LEU A 118 18.43 7.26 21.75
C LEU A 118 19.76 6.56 21.42
N LEU A 119 19.79 5.23 21.36
CA LEU A 119 20.97 4.47 20.98
C LEU A 119 21.27 4.58 19.47
N MET A 120 20.21 4.61 18.64
CA MET A 120 20.37 4.78 17.20
C MET A 120 20.92 6.16 16.83
N ALA A 121 20.43 7.22 17.49
CA ALA A 121 20.86 8.61 17.25
C ALA A 121 22.21 8.94 17.88
N GLY A 122 22.63 8.21 18.93
CA GLY A 122 23.86 8.53 19.70
C GLY A 122 25.15 7.85 19.21
N VAL A 123 25.06 6.83 18.35
CA VAL A 123 26.23 6.07 17.87
C VAL A 123 26.51 6.39 16.40
N PRO A 124 27.56 7.14 16.08
CA PRO A 124 27.93 7.43 14.70
C PRO A 124 28.13 6.15 13.88
N GLY A 125 27.48 6.07 12.70
CA GLY A 125 27.60 4.90 11.81
C GLY A 125 26.68 3.74 12.13
N PHE A 126 25.86 3.81 13.17
CA PHE A 126 24.88 2.78 13.51
C PHE A 126 23.88 2.53 12.37
N GLU A 127 23.44 3.59 11.69
CA GLU A 127 22.53 3.50 10.53
C GLU A 127 23.09 2.64 9.41
N LYS A 128 24.38 2.84 9.07
CA LYS A 128 25.07 2.06 8.04
C LYS A 128 25.17 0.59 8.43
N MET A 129 25.52 0.34 9.68
CA MET A 129 25.61 -1.02 10.20
C MET A 129 24.25 -1.70 10.19
N ALA A 130 23.18 -1.02 10.67
CA ALA A 130 21.82 -1.54 10.66
C ALA A 130 21.32 -1.80 9.22
N THR A 131 21.60 -0.90 8.29
CA THR A 131 21.29 -1.04 6.87
C THR A 131 21.94 -2.28 6.26
N VAL A 132 23.24 -2.48 6.50
CA VAL A 132 23.98 -3.67 6.00
C VAL A 132 23.41 -4.95 6.60
N LEU A 133 23.13 -4.97 7.89
CA LEU A 133 22.54 -6.12 8.58
C LEU A 133 21.16 -6.46 8.02
N MET A 134 20.32 -5.46 7.83
CA MET A 134 18.96 -5.63 7.30
C MET A 134 18.99 -6.14 5.86
N LYS A 135 19.81 -5.53 4.98
CA LYS A 135 20.01 -5.99 3.59
C LYS A 135 20.54 -7.44 3.55
N LYS A 136 21.51 -7.78 4.42
CA LYS A 136 22.02 -9.15 4.53
C LYS A 136 20.96 -10.15 5.01
N THR A 137 20.14 -9.76 5.97
CA THR A 137 19.05 -10.60 6.49
C THR A 137 17.99 -10.85 5.42
N PHE A 138 17.63 -9.83 4.64
CA PHE A 138 16.67 -9.97 3.55
C PHE A 138 17.22 -10.88 2.45
N LYS A 139 18.48 -10.67 2.05
CA LYS A 139 19.15 -11.54 1.08
C LYS A 139 19.21 -13.01 1.54
N ASN A 140 19.54 -13.25 2.81
CA ASN A 140 19.60 -14.61 3.36
C ASN A 140 18.22 -15.29 3.43
N LYS A 141 17.15 -14.52 3.51
CA LYS A 141 15.76 -15.00 3.52
C LYS A 141 15.12 -15.05 2.13
N GLY A 142 15.88 -14.71 1.08
CA GLY A 142 15.36 -14.68 -0.29
C GLY A 142 14.33 -13.58 -0.55
N VAL A 143 14.34 -12.49 0.25
CA VAL A 143 13.48 -11.34 0.00
C VAL A 143 14.08 -10.52 -1.15
N ALA A 144 13.27 -10.23 -2.15
CA ALA A 144 13.66 -9.40 -3.28
C ALA A 144 14.08 -7.99 -2.83
N THR A 145 14.98 -7.37 -3.55
CA THR A 145 15.37 -5.97 -3.29
C THR A 145 14.23 -5.01 -3.61
N VAL A 146 14.31 -3.80 -3.08
CA VAL A 146 13.30 -2.75 -3.36
C VAL A 146 13.22 -2.44 -4.87
N GLY A 147 14.38 -2.44 -5.56
CA GLY A 147 14.45 -2.24 -7.01
C GLY A 147 13.73 -3.36 -7.78
N GLU A 148 14.01 -4.62 -7.43
CA GLU A 148 13.34 -5.78 -8.05
C GLU A 148 11.84 -5.77 -7.80
N LEU A 149 11.38 -5.39 -6.60
CA LEU A 149 9.96 -5.27 -6.30
C LEU A 149 9.30 -4.13 -7.10
N ARG A 150 9.99 -2.98 -7.27
CA ARG A 150 9.51 -1.89 -8.12
C ARG A 150 9.34 -2.37 -9.56
N ASP A 151 10.36 -3.02 -10.10
CA ASP A 151 10.36 -3.49 -11.48
C ASP A 151 9.26 -4.55 -11.70
N LEU A 152 9.08 -5.45 -10.74
CA LEU A 152 7.95 -6.40 -10.72
C LEU A 152 6.60 -5.68 -10.74
N CYS A 153 6.43 -4.60 -9.96
CA CYS A 153 5.21 -3.82 -9.97
C CYS A 153 4.97 -3.15 -11.34
N LEU A 154 6.02 -2.62 -11.98
CA LEU A 154 5.91 -2.04 -13.32
C LEU A 154 5.51 -3.09 -14.37
N GLU A 155 6.13 -4.26 -14.35
CA GLU A 155 5.79 -5.40 -15.22
C GLU A 155 4.36 -5.89 -15.00
N ALA A 156 3.88 -5.85 -13.76
CA ALA A 156 2.52 -6.22 -13.39
C ALA A 156 1.47 -5.13 -13.70
N GLY A 157 1.86 -4.01 -14.33
CA GLY A 157 0.95 -2.95 -14.75
C GLY A 157 0.52 -1.99 -13.64
N VAL A 158 1.23 -1.95 -12.51
CA VAL A 158 0.99 -0.97 -11.45
C VAL A 158 1.33 0.43 -11.96
N LYS A 159 0.41 1.37 -11.79
CA LYS A 159 0.60 2.78 -12.15
C LYS A 159 1.45 3.48 -11.09
N MET A 160 2.51 4.19 -11.51
CA MET A 160 3.43 4.91 -10.62
C MET A 160 3.67 6.33 -11.12
#